data_35ec85455c0d918dc122a18c49b9d7b3
#
_entry.id   35ec85455c0d918dc122a18c49b9d7b3
#
_cell.length_a   1.000
_cell.length_b   1.000
_cell.length_c   1.000
_cell.angle_alpha   90.00
_cell.angle_beta   90.00
_cell.angle_gamma   90.00
#
_symmetry.space_group_name_H-M   'P 1'
#
loop_
_entity.id
_entity.type
_entity.pdbx_description
1 polymer ?
#
loop_
_entity_poly.entity_id
_entity_poly.type
_entity_poly.pdbx_seq_one_letter_code
_entity_poly.pdbx_strand_id
1 'polypeptide(L)'
;FLSMMYTNHLSAFRRSIVSKTGGLRTEYNGAQDYDFLLRFTEHTDPMRIRHIPKVLYHWRERSQSISQSMSAKSNVPLITKLLKEDYLKRNGISGYAEEIPGIGQYRVVYNVAGNPLVSIIIPSKDNPDLVRKCVGSIIEKTAFKNYEIIVVDNGSNDRNREAVGSYLNAHGCQYVYEKAEFNFSRMCNLGAKAAKGDYLLFLNDDIEIIQADWLSRLTGACQQKHIGAVGAKLYYPDSTLIQHAGISNIFEGPSHNFLKWDDRRPSYFAFNWIEYDCAS
;
A
#
# COMPACT_ATOMS: atom_id res chain seq x y z
N PHE A 1 9.11 -5.90 -6.81
CA PHE A 1 9.45 -5.70 -8.25
C PHE A 1 8.36 -4.96 -9.03
N LEU A 2 7.07 -5.17 -8.76
CA LEU A 2 6.00 -4.50 -9.52
C LEU A 2 5.95 -2.99 -9.30
N SER A 3 6.40 -2.48 -8.16
CA SER A 3 6.44 -1.03 -7.91
C SER A 3 7.53 -0.35 -8.72
N MET A 4 8.73 -0.93 -8.68
CA MET A 4 9.88 -0.44 -9.45
C MET A 4 10.91 -1.54 -9.69
N MET A 5 11.73 -1.36 -10.72
CA MET A 5 12.90 -2.17 -10.96
C MET A 5 14.07 -1.67 -10.11
N TYR A 6 14.50 -2.49 -9.15
CA TYR A 6 15.62 -2.16 -8.25
C TYR A 6 16.84 -3.10 -8.37
N THR A 7 16.75 -4.13 -9.21
CA THR A 7 17.89 -4.99 -9.57
C THR A 7 18.42 -4.56 -10.92
N ASN A 8 19.34 -3.63 -10.92
CA ASN A 8 19.95 -3.15 -12.14
C ASN A 8 21.48 -3.37 -12.06
N HIS A 9 22.22 -3.06 -13.07
CA HIS A 9 23.65 -3.21 -13.28
C HIS A 9 24.53 -3.37 -12.02
N LEU A 10 25.17 -4.45 -11.76
CA LEU A 10 25.45 -5.66 -12.53
C LEU A 10 24.61 -6.82 -11.96
N SER A 11 23.93 -7.58 -12.81
CA SER A 11 23.13 -8.73 -12.38
C SER A 11 23.66 -10.02 -13.02
N ALA A 12 23.76 -11.09 -12.22
CA ALA A 12 24.13 -12.42 -12.66
C ALA A 12 22.93 -13.37 -12.54
N PHE A 13 22.65 -14.13 -13.60
CA PHE A 13 21.51 -15.01 -13.70
C PHE A 13 21.91 -16.47 -13.91
N ARG A 14 21.22 -17.39 -13.26
CA ARG A 14 21.41 -18.82 -13.50
C ARG A 14 20.90 -19.20 -14.89
N ARG A 15 21.77 -19.69 -15.76
CA ARG A 15 21.44 -20.05 -17.17
C ARG A 15 20.24 -20.98 -17.29
N SER A 16 20.10 -21.97 -16.41
CA SER A 16 18.98 -22.92 -16.46
C SER A 16 17.61 -22.25 -16.20
N ILE A 17 17.55 -21.14 -15.46
CA ILE A 17 16.34 -20.34 -15.25
C ILE A 17 16.12 -19.43 -16.45
N VAL A 18 17.17 -18.80 -16.97
CA VAL A 18 17.09 -17.99 -18.20
C VAL A 18 16.52 -18.79 -19.37
N SER A 19 16.94 -20.06 -19.51
CA SER A 19 16.40 -20.96 -20.55
C SER A 19 14.91 -21.24 -20.42
N LYS A 20 14.37 -21.24 -19.19
CA LYS A 20 12.93 -21.39 -18.92
C LYS A 20 12.16 -20.11 -19.16
N THR A 21 12.75 -18.98 -18.77
CA THR A 21 12.15 -17.66 -18.89
C THR A 21 12.05 -17.19 -20.34
N GLY A 22 12.93 -17.67 -21.23
CA GLY A 22 13.23 -17.07 -22.51
C GLY A 22 14.15 -15.85 -22.38
N GLY A 23 14.68 -15.36 -23.44
CA GLY A 23 15.60 -14.23 -23.49
C GLY A 23 14.91 -12.87 -23.27
N LEU A 24 15.62 -11.80 -23.60
CA LEU A 24 15.07 -10.45 -23.67
C LEU A 24 14.06 -10.35 -24.84
N ARG A 25 12.93 -9.72 -24.61
CA ARG A 25 11.88 -9.53 -25.62
C ARG A 25 12.02 -8.16 -26.29
N THR A 26 12.05 -8.15 -27.62
CA THR A 26 12.26 -6.94 -28.42
C THR A 26 11.11 -5.94 -28.38
N GLU A 27 9.88 -6.44 -28.17
CA GLU A 27 8.68 -5.61 -28.03
C GLU A 27 8.70 -4.71 -26.80
N TYR A 28 9.57 -5.01 -25.81
CA TYR A 28 9.78 -4.20 -24.62
C TYR A 28 11.10 -3.41 -24.65
N ASN A 29 11.63 -3.14 -25.84
CA ASN A 29 12.89 -2.41 -26.00
C ASN A 29 12.83 -1.03 -25.30
N GLY A 30 13.80 -0.76 -24.42
CA GLY A 30 13.85 0.42 -23.54
C GLY A 30 13.47 0.10 -22.08
N ALA A 31 12.77 -1.02 -21.82
CA ALA A 31 12.52 -1.61 -20.49
C ALA A 31 12.59 -3.15 -20.53
N GLN A 32 13.36 -3.70 -21.49
CA GLN A 32 13.50 -5.14 -21.73
C GLN A 32 14.12 -5.88 -20.53
N ASP A 33 14.95 -5.22 -19.77
CA ASP A 33 15.55 -5.71 -18.54
C ASP A 33 14.48 -5.87 -17.44
N TYR A 34 13.58 -4.92 -17.32
CA TYR A 34 12.47 -5.00 -16.37
C TYR A 34 11.48 -6.12 -16.73
N ASP A 35 11.10 -6.23 -18.00
CA ASP A 35 10.29 -7.35 -18.49
C ASP A 35 10.95 -8.71 -18.20
N PHE A 36 12.26 -8.82 -18.49
CA PHE A 36 13.01 -10.04 -18.23
C PHE A 36 13.02 -10.40 -16.75
N LEU A 37 13.24 -9.42 -15.85
CA LEU A 37 13.24 -9.65 -14.41
C LEU A 37 11.89 -10.12 -13.90
N LEU A 38 10.79 -9.52 -14.33
CA LEU A 38 9.45 -9.97 -13.93
C LEU A 38 9.21 -11.44 -14.34
N ARG A 39 9.55 -11.82 -15.56
CA ARG A 39 9.44 -13.22 -16.03
C ARG A 39 10.42 -14.16 -15.33
N PHE A 40 11.62 -13.68 -15.01
CA PHE A 40 12.61 -14.47 -14.29
C PHE A 40 12.15 -14.78 -12.86
N THR A 41 11.51 -13.81 -12.18
CA THR A 41 10.99 -14.01 -10.81
C THR A 41 9.82 -14.99 -10.76
N GLU A 42 9.08 -15.18 -11.83
CA GLU A 42 8.05 -16.22 -11.95
C GLU A 42 8.61 -17.65 -11.84
N HIS A 43 9.93 -17.82 -12.11
CA HIS A 43 10.63 -19.11 -12.09
C HIS A 43 11.67 -19.21 -10.96
N THR A 44 11.69 -18.27 -10.04
CA THR A 44 12.70 -18.20 -8.97
C THR A 44 12.03 -17.86 -7.64
N ASP A 45 12.37 -18.62 -6.60
CA ASP A 45 12.00 -18.29 -5.24
C ASP A 45 12.63 -16.93 -4.84
N PRO A 46 11.87 -15.98 -4.31
CA PRO A 46 12.38 -14.69 -3.82
C PRO A 46 13.56 -14.83 -2.84
N MET A 47 13.56 -15.88 -2.02
CA MET A 47 14.65 -16.19 -1.08
C MET A 47 15.98 -16.53 -1.78
N ARG A 48 15.98 -16.75 -3.09
CA ARG A 48 17.18 -17.02 -3.91
C ARG A 48 17.71 -15.77 -4.62
N ILE A 49 17.06 -14.64 -4.46
CA ILE A 49 17.54 -13.34 -4.94
C ILE A 49 18.41 -12.73 -3.86
N ARG A 50 19.63 -12.32 -4.21
CA ARG A 50 20.60 -11.75 -3.25
C ARG A 50 21.13 -10.43 -3.78
N HIS A 51 21.17 -9.44 -2.91
CA HIS A 51 21.88 -8.19 -3.11
C HIS A 51 23.27 -8.27 -2.47
N ILE A 52 24.28 -7.83 -3.20
CA ILE A 52 25.65 -7.69 -2.69
C ILE A 52 25.88 -6.20 -2.42
N PRO A 53 25.90 -5.73 -1.17
CA PRO A 53 26.02 -4.31 -0.83
C PRO A 53 27.48 -3.82 -0.92
N LYS A 54 28.06 -3.96 -2.10
CA LYS A 54 29.44 -3.53 -2.39
C LYS A 54 29.51 -2.81 -3.74
N VAL A 55 30.35 -1.79 -3.84
CA VAL A 55 30.66 -1.16 -5.13
C VAL A 55 31.57 -2.10 -5.91
N LEU A 56 31.02 -2.75 -6.94
CA LEU A 56 31.74 -3.76 -7.72
C LEU A 56 32.17 -3.25 -9.10
N TYR A 57 31.65 -2.13 -9.58
CA TYR A 57 32.04 -1.51 -10.83
C TYR A 57 31.64 -0.03 -10.86
N HIS A 58 32.21 0.73 -11.83
CA HIS A 58 31.86 2.10 -12.10
C HIS A 58 31.10 2.22 -13.42
N TRP A 59 29.93 2.82 -13.40
CA TRP A 59 29.17 3.09 -14.61
C TRP A 59 29.70 4.33 -15.30
N ARG A 60 30.21 4.14 -16.53
CA ARG A 60 30.75 5.25 -17.32
C ARG A 60 29.61 6.11 -17.86
N GLU A 61 29.63 7.37 -17.50
CA GLU A 61 28.72 8.36 -18.04
C GLU A 61 29.07 8.65 -19.53
N ARG A 62 28.05 8.71 -20.39
CA ARG A 62 28.15 9.09 -21.78
C ARG A 62 27.12 10.17 -22.09
N SER A 63 27.50 11.24 -22.80
CA SER A 63 26.67 12.37 -23.16
C SER A 63 25.41 12.01 -24.00
N GLN A 64 25.42 10.85 -24.66
CA GLN A 64 24.31 10.32 -25.46
C GLN A 64 23.59 9.14 -24.79
N SER A 65 23.79 8.93 -23.48
CA SER A 65 23.11 7.85 -22.78
C SER A 65 21.62 8.10 -22.68
N ILE A 66 20.82 7.09 -22.97
CA ILE A 66 19.34 7.07 -22.79
C ILE A 66 18.95 7.46 -21.35
N SER A 67 19.85 7.26 -20.38
CA SER A 67 19.61 7.65 -18.98
C SER A 67 19.62 9.16 -18.74
N GLN A 68 20.18 9.97 -19.65
CA GLN A 68 20.33 11.42 -19.46
C GLN A 68 19.30 12.28 -20.21
N SER A 69 18.61 11.75 -21.23
CA SER A 69 17.63 12.55 -21.96
C SER A 69 16.21 12.02 -21.76
N MET A 70 15.36 12.82 -21.15
CA MET A 70 13.91 12.56 -21.02
C MET A 70 13.24 12.40 -22.41
N SER A 71 13.75 13.07 -23.44
CA SER A 71 13.23 12.99 -24.82
C SER A 71 13.54 11.66 -25.50
N ALA A 72 14.66 11.00 -25.18
CA ALA A 72 14.96 9.65 -25.70
C ALA A 72 14.10 8.54 -25.06
N LYS A 73 13.35 8.86 -24.01
CA LYS A 73 12.51 7.94 -23.25
C LYS A 73 11.01 8.09 -23.54
N SER A 74 10.60 8.76 -24.61
CA SER A 74 9.18 9.07 -24.87
C SER A 74 8.24 7.85 -24.76
N ASN A 75 8.70 6.64 -25.10
CA ASN A 75 7.88 5.43 -25.07
C ASN A 75 8.12 4.54 -23.83
N VAL A 76 9.14 4.78 -23.02
CA VAL A 76 9.48 3.92 -21.86
C VAL A 76 8.34 3.85 -20.82
N PRO A 77 7.64 4.94 -20.47
CA PRO A 77 6.49 4.87 -19.58
C PRO A 77 5.42 3.91 -20.10
N LEU A 78 5.04 4.03 -21.36
CA LEU A 78 4.04 3.16 -21.98
C LEU A 78 4.50 1.69 -22.00
N ILE A 79 5.75 1.44 -22.33
CA ILE A 79 6.34 0.09 -22.31
C ILE A 79 6.30 -0.47 -20.88
N THR A 80 6.59 0.36 -19.86
CA THR A 80 6.50 -0.04 -18.44
C THR A 80 5.08 -0.39 -18.03
N LYS A 81 4.08 0.32 -18.52
CA LYS A 81 2.67 -0.05 -18.35
C LYS A 81 2.39 -1.42 -18.95
N LEU A 82 2.72 -1.60 -20.22
CA LEU A 82 2.43 -2.83 -20.96
C LEU A 82 3.08 -4.07 -20.33
N LEU A 83 4.34 -3.97 -19.89
CA LEU A 83 5.02 -5.11 -19.25
C LEU A 83 4.40 -5.48 -17.88
N LYS A 84 3.89 -4.51 -17.11
CA LYS A 84 3.17 -4.77 -15.85
C LYS A 84 1.81 -5.42 -16.13
N GLU A 85 1.07 -4.95 -17.11
CA GLU A 85 -0.21 -5.54 -17.52
C GLU A 85 -0.02 -6.96 -18.09
N ASP A 86 1.05 -7.20 -18.87
CA ASP A 86 1.42 -8.52 -19.34
C ASP A 86 1.78 -9.48 -18.18
N TYR A 87 2.51 -8.99 -17.17
CA TYR A 87 2.77 -9.75 -15.96
C TYR A 87 1.47 -10.14 -15.21
N LEU A 88 0.56 -9.19 -15.01
CA LEU A 88 -0.73 -9.47 -14.37
C LEU A 88 -1.51 -10.55 -15.13
N LYS A 89 -1.58 -10.42 -16.46
CA LYS A 89 -2.25 -11.37 -17.33
C LYS A 89 -1.64 -12.78 -17.26
N ARG A 90 -0.30 -12.89 -17.34
CA ARG A 90 0.39 -14.19 -17.27
C ARG A 90 0.18 -14.89 -15.93
N ASN A 91 0.07 -14.14 -14.86
CA ASN A 91 -0.11 -14.67 -13.49
C ASN A 91 -1.59 -14.79 -13.09
N GLY A 92 -2.54 -14.50 -13.98
CA GLY A 92 -3.98 -14.58 -13.70
C GLY A 92 -4.44 -13.60 -12.61
N ILE A 93 -3.70 -12.48 -12.45
CA ILE A 93 -4.00 -11.46 -11.45
C ILE A 93 -4.94 -10.42 -12.06
N SER A 94 -6.10 -10.22 -11.44
CA SER A 94 -7.02 -9.16 -11.85
C SER A 94 -6.53 -7.81 -11.34
N GLY A 95 -6.24 -6.91 -12.26
CA GLY A 95 -5.70 -5.58 -11.93
C GLY A 95 -5.29 -4.82 -13.19
N TYR A 96 -4.77 -3.63 -13.00
CA TYR A 96 -4.30 -2.76 -14.09
C TYR A 96 -3.12 -1.91 -13.63
N ALA A 97 -2.38 -1.35 -14.59
CA ALA A 97 -1.31 -0.41 -14.34
C ALA A 97 -1.85 1.04 -14.43
N GLU A 98 -1.83 1.75 -13.31
CA GLU A 98 -2.25 3.15 -13.17
C GLU A 98 -1.05 4.09 -13.20
N GLU A 99 -1.13 5.16 -13.98
CA GLU A 99 -0.06 6.15 -14.04
C GLU A 99 0.09 6.90 -12.71
N ILE A 100 1.34 7.07 -12.27
CA ILE A 100 1.68 7.97 -11.16
C ILE A 100 1.95 9.34 -11.76
N PRO A 101 1.10 10.36 -11.49
CA PRO A 101 1.21 11.66 -12.12
C PRO A 101 2.60 12.29 -11.94
N GLY A 102 3.15 12.84 -13.02
CA GLY A 102 4.37 13.66 -12.97
C GLY A 102 5.70 12.91 -13.02
N ILE A 103 5.72 11.56 -12.94
CA ILE A 103 6.98 10.81 -13.00
C ILE A 103 7.08 9.78 -14.12
N GLY A 104 6.02 9.61 -14.91
CA GLY A 104 6.00 8.65 -16.02
C GLY A 104 6.23 7.20 -15.57
N GLN A 105 5.82 6.87 -14.35
CA GLN A 105 5.81 5.53 -13.80
C GLN A 105 4.38 5.04 -13.56
N TYR A 106 4.22 3.75 -13.38
CA TYR A 106 2.93 3.11 -13.17
C TYR A 106 2.97 2.27 -11.90
N ARG A 107 1.91 2.35 -11.10
CA ARG A 107 1.65 1.41 -10.00
C ARG A 107 0.68 0.33 -10.44
N VAL A 108 0.70 -0.81 -9.80
CA VAL A 108 -0.30 -1.86 -10.02
C VAL A 108 -1.46 -1.65 -9.04
N VAL A 109 -2.66 -1.59 -9.59
CA VAL A 109 -3.89 -1.57 -8.80
C VAL A 109 -4.57 -2.93 -8.94
N TYR A 110 -4.77 -3.62 -7.84
CA TYR A 110 -5.45 -4.91 -7.81
C TYR A 110 -6.95 -4.74 -7.67
N ASN A 111 -7.71 -5.35 -8.59
CA ASN A 111 -9.16 -5.37 -8.46
C ASN A 111 -9.57 -6.28 -7.30
N VAL A 112 -10.58 -5.88 -6.54
CA VAL A 112 -11.14 -6.73 -5.49
C VAL A 112 -11.85 -7.92 -6.14
N ALA A 113 -11.43 -9.13 -5.79
CA ALA A 113 -12.08 -10.35 -6.23
C ALA A 113 -13.29 -10.66 -5.33
N GLY A 114 -14.42 -10.95 -5.95
CA GLY A 114 -15.67 -11.20 -5.21
C GLY A 114 -16.22 -9.94 -4.54
N ASN A 115 -16.91 -10.15 -3.42
CA ASN A 115 -17.45 -9.06 -2.60
C ASN A 115 -17.19 -9.36 -1.10
N PRO A 116 -15.92 -9.40 -0.66
CA PRO A 116 -15.58 -9.74 0.72
C PRO A 116 -16.11 -8.67 1.68
N LEU A 117 -16.50 -9.09 2.88
CA LEU A 117 -16.86 -8.16 3.95
C LEU A 117 -15.59 -7.65 4.65
N VAL A 118 -15.47 -6.35 4.84
CA VAL A 118 -14.38 -5.72 5.59
C VAL A 118 -14.92 -5.17 6.91
N SER A 119 -14.37 -5.62 8.04
CA SER A 119 -14.70 -5.09 9.36
C SER A 119 -13.72 -3.98 9.74
N ILE A 120 -14.23 -2.76 9.85
CA ILE A 120 -13.45 -1.57 10.26
C ILE A 120 -13.60 -1.42 11.77
N ILE A 121 -12.52 -1.63 12.51
CA ILE A 121 -12.47 -1.62 13.97
C ILE A 121 -11.84 -0.31 14.43
N ILE A 122 -12.59 0.46 15.23
CA ILE A 122 -12.20 1.80 15.70
C ILE A 122 -12.20 1.82 17.23
N PRO A 123 -11.02 1.67 17.86
CA PRO A 123 -10.88 1.91 19.29
C PRO A 123 -11.07 3.39 19.63
N SER A 124 -11.86 3.72 20.66
CA SER A 124 -12.10 5.10 21.09
C SER A 124 -12.34 5.20 22.59
N LYS A 125 -12.17 6.40 23.14
CA LYS A 125 -12.59 6.75 24.50
C LYS A 125 -12.79 8.24 24.63
N ASP A 126 -13.97 8.65 25.11
CA ASP A 126 -14.32 10.06 25.42
C ASP A 126 -14.13 11.07 24.25
N ASN A 127 -14.16 10.60 23.00
CA ASN A 127 -13.94 11.39 21.78
C ASN A 127 -15.15 11.41 20.84
N PRO A 128 -16.36 11.84 21.25
CA PRO A 128 -17.56 11.75 20.41
C PRO A 128 -17.44 12.51 19.09
N ASP A 129 -16.75 13.63 19.05
CA ASP A 129 -16.62 14.45 17.84
C ASP A 129 -15.62 13.83 16.84
N LEU A 130 -14.52 13.24 17.32
CA LEU A 130 -13.59 12.49 16.46
C LEU A 130 -14.27 11.27 15.88
N VAL A 131 -14.98 10.47 16.68
CA VAL A 131 -15.73 9.31 16.19
C VAL A 131 -16.75 9.71 15.12
N ARG A 132 -17.51 10.80 15.33
CA ARG A 132 -18.47 11.31 14.33
C ARG A 132 -17.76 11.70 13.03
N LYS A 133 -16.65 12.43 13.12
CA LYS A 133 -15.88 12.84 11.95
C LYS A 133 -15.29 11.65 11.20
N CYS A 134 -14.67 10.71 11.91
CA CYS A 134 -14.08 9.51 11.34
C CYS A 134 -15.14 8.64 10.65
N VAL A 135 -16.15 8.20 11.39
CA VAL A 135 -17.24 7.34 10.88
C VAL A 135 -18.03 8.05 9.77
N GLY A 136 -18.34 9.33 9.93
CA GLY A 136 -18.98 10.13 8.89
C GLY A 136 -18.19 10.13 7.58
N SER A 137 -16.87 10.38 7.66
CA SER A 137 -16.01 10.37 6.47
C SER A 137 -15.95 9.01 5.78
N ILE A 138 -15.98 7.91 6.56
CA ILE A 138 -16.02 6.55 6.00
C ILE A 138 -17.32 6.35 5.23
N ILE A 139 -18.47 6.66 5.83
CA ILE A 139 -19.79 6.47 5.24
C ILE A 139 -19.96 7.28 3.95
N GLU A 140 -19.57 8.56 4.01
CA GLU A 140 -19.75 9.50 2.90
C GLU A 140 -18.80 9.23 1.73
N LYS A 141 -17.51 8.96 2.01
CA LYS A 141 -16.48 8.97 0.99
C LYS A 141 -16.14 7.58 0.47
N THR A 142 -16.41 6.48 1.18
CA THR A 142 -16.00 5.14 0.76
C THR A 142 -16.83 4.61 -0.40
N ALA A 143 -16.18 4.31 -1.54
CA ALA A 143 -16.85 3.74 -2.71
C ALA A 143 -17.19 2.26 -2.53
N PHE A 144 -16.30 1.47 -1.93
CA PHE A 144 -16.53 0.05 -1.62
C PHE A 144 -17.59 -0.10 -0.53
N LYS A 145 -18.68 -0.82 -0.78
CA LYS A 145 -19.87 -0.79 0.10
C LYS A 145 -20.03 -1.98 1.02
N ASN A 146 -19.28 -3.08 0.81
CA ASN A 146 -19.41 -4.26 1.65
C ASN A 146 -18.44 -4.19 2.86
N TYR A 147 -18.76 -3.31 3.80
CA TYR A 147 -18.04 -3.17 5.06
C TYR A 147 -19.01 -3.03 6.24
N GLU A 148 -18.53 -3.32 7.43
CA GLU A 148 -19.15 -2.99 8.70
C GLU A 148 -18.21 -2.11 9.54
N ILE A 149 -18.76 -1.28 10.40
CA ILE A 149 -18.00 -0.43 11.32
C ILE A 149 -18.28 -0.88 12.74
N ILE A 150 -17.22 -1.11 13.51
CA ILE A 150 -17.27 -1.54 14.91
C ILE A 150 -16.45 -0.54 15.74
N VAL A 151 -17.12 0.27 16.52
CA VAL A 151 -16.46 1.17 17.47
C VAL A 151 -16.37 0.48 18.81
N VAL A 152 -15.15 0.38 19.35
CA VAL A 152 -14.85 -0.22 20.65
C VAL A 152 -14.52 0.90 21.63
N ASP A 153 -15.41 1.12 22.61
CA ASP A 153 -15.30 2.18 23.61
C ASP A 153 -14.71 1.65 24.91
N ASN A 154 -13.58 2.17 25.32
CA ASN A 154 -12.85 1.79 26.56
C ASN A 154 -13.38 2.55 27.80
N GLY A 155 -14.68 2.61 27.98
CA GLY A 155 -15.27 3.17 29.19
C GLY A 155 -15.38 4.68 29.18
N SER A 156 -15.91 5.27 28.13
CA SER A 156 -16.33 6.68 28.10
C SER A 156 -17.33 7.00 29.22
N ASN A 157 -17.34 8.25 29.67
CA ASN A 157 -18.36 8.73 30.60
C ASN A 157 -19.78 8.62 29.99
N ASP A 158 -20.81 8.63 30.83
CA ASP A 158 -22.20 8.36 30.42
C ASP A 158 -22.67 9.31 29.31
N ARG A 159 -22.34 10.58 29.37
CA ARG A 159 -22.71 11.58 28.35
C ARG A 159 -22.07 11.24 26.99
N ASN A 160 -20.78 10.97 26.96
CA ASN A 160 -20.06 10.64 25.72
C ASN A 160 -20.48 9.28 25.17
N ARG A 161 -20.70 8.30 26.08
CA ARG A 161 -21.23 6.98 25.74
C ARG A 161 -22.58 7.06 25.05
N GLU A 162 -23.53 7.84 25.60
CA GLU A 162 -24.84 8.06 25.01
C GLU A 162 -24.74 8.76 23.66
N ALA A 163 -23.93 9.81 23.57
CA ALA A 163 -23.72 10.57 22.33
C ALA A 163 -23.13 9.71 21.20
N VAL A 164 -22.12 8.89 21.50
CA VAL A 164 -21.49 7.97 20.52
C VAL A 164 -22.45 6.85 20.17
N GLY A 165 -23.05 6.19 21.17
CA GLY A 165 -23.97 5.06 20.94
C GLY A 165 -25.18 5.44 20.10
N SER A 166 -25.81 6.60 20.38
CA SER A 166 -26.95 7.10 19.59
C SER A 166 -26.54 7.39 18.14
N TYR A 167 -25.39 8.02 17.92
CA TYR A 167 -24.87 8.31 16.59
C TYR A 167 -24.60 7.04 15.80
N LEU A 168 -23.90 6.07 16.38
CA LEU A 168 -23.54 4.81 15.73
C LEU A 168 -24.76 3.97 15.38
N ASN A 169 -25.73 3.89 16.31
CA ASN A 169 -26.98 3.18 16.08
C ASN A 169 -27.79 3.78 14.91
N ALA A 170 -27.85 5.11 14.82
CA ALA A 170 -28.53 5.80 13.72
C ALA A 170 -27.88 5.52 12.34
N HIS A 171 -26.61 5.12 12.32
CA HIS A 171 -25.86 4.82 11.09
C HIS A 171 -25.63 3.32 10.87
N GLY A 172 -26.27 2.45 11.66
CA GLY A 172 -26.13 1.00 11.53
C GLY A 172 -24.75 0.45 11.88
N CYS A 173 -23.96 1.20 12.65
CA CYS A 173 -22.64 0.79 13.13
C CYS A 173 -22.74 0.01 14.45
N GLN A 174 -21.87 -0.96 14.65
CA GLN A 174 -21.81 -1.72 15.89
C GLN A 174 -21.03 -0.93 16.96
N TYR A 175 -21.55 -0.93 18.19
CA TYR A 175 -20.94 -0.30 19.35
C TYR A 175 -20.66 -1.34 20.43
N VAL A 176 -19.38 -1.50 20.78
CA VAL A 176 -18.90 -2.39 21.84
C VAL A 176 -18.36 -1.55 22.98
N TYR A 177 -19.02 -1.58 24.13
CA TYR A 177 -18.60 -0.83 25.32
C TYR A 177 -18.00 -1.75 26.36
N GLU A 178 -16.80 -1.43 26.84
CA GLU A 178 -16.16 -2.12 27.93
C GLU A 178 -15.39 -1.14 28.84
N LYS A 179 -15.89 -0.96 30.07
CA LYS A 179 -15.22 -0.15 31.07
C LYS A 179 -14.08 -0.93 31.72
N ALA A 180 -12.86 -0.64 31.31
CA ALA A 180 -11.64 -1.27 31.82
C ALA A 180 -10.47 -0.28 31.85
N GLU A 181 -9.38 -0.67 32.50
CA GLU A 181 -8.12 0.04 32.35
C GLU A 181 -7.71 0.11 30.87
N PHE A 182 -7.13 1.23 30.45
CA PHE A 182 -6.78 1.45 29.05
C PHE A 182 -5.80 0.37 28.55
N ASN A 183 -6.21 -0.31 27.50
CA ASN A 183 -5.36 -1.27 26.82
C ASN A 183 -5.76 -1.35 25.33
N PHE A 184 -4.96 -0.72 24.49
CA PHE A 184 -5.22 -0.64 23.04
C PHE A 184 -5.35 -2.02 22.38
N SER A 185 -4.44 -2.95 22.73
CA SER A 185 -4.48 -4.31 22.18
C SER A 185 -5.78 -5.05 22.55
N ARG A 186 -6.26 -4.86 23.80
CA ARG A 186 -7.53 -5.44 24.24
C ARG A 186 -8.70 -4.88 23.43
N MET A 187 -8.74 -3.58 23.20
CA MET A 187 -9.79 -2.94 22.40
C MET A 187 -9.81 -3.48 20.96
N CYS A 188 -8.64 -3.57 20.32
CA CYS A 188 -8.51 -4.16 18.99
C CYS A 188 -9.00 -5.62 18.96
N ASN A 189 -8.62 -6.42 19.97
CA ASN A 189 -9.04 -7.83 20.08
C ASN A 189 -10.55 -7.98 20.31
N LEU A 190 -11.17 -7.09 21.09
CA LEU A 190 -12.63 -7.07 21.28
C LEU A 190 -13.37 -6.76 19.98
N GLY A 191 -12.88 -5.76 19.24
CA GLY A 191 -13.41 -5.44 17.93
C GLY A 191 -13.27 -6.59 16.94
N ALA A 192 -12.07 -7.20 16.87
CA ALA A 192 -11.82 -8.35 16.02
C ALA A 192 -12.72 -9.56 16.37
N LYS A 193 -13.02 -9.78 17.66
CA LYS A 193 -13.94 -10.83 18.11
C LYS A 193 -15.38 -10.57 17.71
N ALA A 194 -15.79 -9.30 17.64
CA ALA A 194 -17.14 -8.88 17.24
C ALA A 194 -17.29 -8.84 15.70
N ALA A 195 -16.20 -8.79 14.97
CA ALA A 195 -16.14 -8.68 13.52
C ALA A 195 -16.68 -9.93 12.82
N LYS A 196 -17.32 -9.72 11.65
CA LYS A 196 -17.86 -10.77 10.77
C LYS A 196 -17.16 -10.81 9.42
N GLY A 197 -16.28 -9.82 9.15
CA GLY A 197 -15.62 -9.66 7.87
C GLY A 197 -14.52 -10.68 7.58
N ASP A 198 -14.29 -10.90 6.30
CA ASP A 198 -13.17 -11.70 5.80
C ASP A 198 -11.83 -10.97 6.03
N TYR A 199 -11.87 -9.65 6.13
CA TYR A 199 -10.73 -8.78 6.39
C TYR A 199 -10.99 -7.86 7.58
N LEU A 200 -9.97 -7.67 8.40
CA LEU A 200 -9.98 -6.74 9.53
C LEU A 200 -9.15 -5.50 9.22
N LEU A 201 -9.71 -4.34 9.43
CA LEU A 201 -9.01 -3.06 9.32
C LEU A 201 -9.03 -2.37 10.69
N PHE A 202 -7.87 -2.15 11.27
CA PHE A 202 -7.72 -1.38 12.51
C PHE A 202 -7.49 0.09 12.15
N LEU A 203 -8.34 0.97 12.65
CA LEU A 203 -8.32 2.39 12.32
C LEU A 203 -8.46 3.22 13.61
N ASN A 204 -7.66 4.27 13.76
CA ASN A 204 -7.82 5.19 14.87
C ASN A 204 -9.05 6.08 14.67
N ASP A 205 -9.58 6.61 15.78
CA ASP A 205 -10.77 7.49 15.78
C ASP A 205 -10.52 8.92 15.28
N ASP A 206 -9.25 9.30 15.09
CA ASP A 206 -8.79 10.61 14.61
C ASP A 206 -8.49 10.64 13.10
N ILE A 207 -8.87 9.60 12.35
CA ILE A 207 -8.64 9.49 10.91
C ILE A 207 -9.80 10.12 10.12
N GLU A 208 -9.47 10.77 9.03
CA GLU A 208 -10.43 11.23 8.02
C GLU A 208 -10.09 10.64 6.65
N ILE A 209 -11.09 10.03 5.99
CA ILE A 209 -10.92 9.47 4.65
C ILE A 209 -10.86 10.59 3.61
N ILE A 210 -9.87 10.54 2.72
CA ILE A 210 -9.67 11.54 1.66
C ILE A 210 -9.90 10.99 0.24
N GLN A 211 -9.75 9.68 0.02
CA GLN A 211 -9.90 9.04 -1.30
C GLN A 211 -11.02 8.01 -1.28
N ALA A 212 -11.91 8.03 -2.28
CA ALA A 212 -13.07 7.14 -2.31
C ALA A 212 -12.72 5.65 -2.49
N ASP A 213 -11.62 5.35 -3.18
CA ASP A 213 -11.17 3.99 -3.52
C ASP A 213 -10.20 3.37 -2.49
N TRP A 214 -9.96 4.06 -1.37
CA TRP A 214 -8.99 3.64 -0.35
C TRP A 214 -9.19 2.19 0.13
N LEU A 215 -10.44 1.81 0.44
CA LEU A 215 -10.76 0.50 0.99
C LEU A 215 -10.61 -0.61 -0.05
N SER A 216 -11.02 -0.37 -1.29
CA SER A 216 -10.81 -1.32 -2.39
C SER A 216 -9.34 -1.49 -2.73
N ARG A 217 -8.51 -0.44 -2.64
CA ARG A 217 -7.05 -0.56 -2.84
C ARG A 217 -6.40 -1.43 -1.77
N LEU A 218 -6.73 -1.20 -0.49
CA LEU A 218 -6.22 -2.03 0.60
C LEU A 218 -6.69 -3.48 0.47
N THR A 219 -7.98 -3.69 0.21
CA THR A 219 -8.56 -5.04 0.09
C THR A 219 -7.98 -5.79 -1.10
N GLY A 220 -7.92 -5.17 -2.29
CA GLY A 220 -7.38 -5.79 -3.49
C GLY A 220 -5.91 -6.20 -3.33
N ALA A 221 -5.09 -5.37 -2.68
CA ALA A 221 -3.71 -5.70 -2.36
C ALA A 221 -3.64 -6.84 -1.33
N CYS A 222 -4.44 -6.80 -0.26
CA CYS A 222 -4.44 -7.81 0.79
C CYS A 222 -4.91 -9.20 0.30
N GLN A 223 -5.64 -9.27 -0.82
CA GLN A 223 -6.04 -10.52 -1.46
C GLN A 223 -4.90 -11.25 -2.20
N GLN A 224 -3.75 -10.60 -2.40
CA GLN A 224 -2.62 -11.26 -3.05
C GLN A 224 -2.00 -12.30 -2.10
N LYS A 225 -1.75 -13.52 -2.61
CA LYS A 225 -1.32 -14.68 -1.80
C LYS A 225 -0.06 -14.45 -0.95
N HIS A 226 0.80 -13.54 -1.37
CA HIS A 226 2.06 -13.22 -0.69
C HIS A 226 1.96 -12.02 0.25
N ILE A 227 0.78 -11.38 0.34
CA ILE A 227 0.54 -10.21 1.18
C ILE A 227 -0.34 -10.61 2.36
N GLY A 228 0.17 -10.47 3.57
CA GLY A 228 -0.56 -10.77 4.81
C GLY A 228 -1.17 -9.53 5.48
N ALA A 229 -0.59 -8.35 5.23
CA ALA A 229 -1.08 -7.08 5.77
C ALA A 229 -0.73 -5.93 4.83
N VAL A 230 -1.57 -4.90 4.82
CA VAL A 230 -1.38 -3.70 4.00
C VAL A 230 -1.64 -2.47 4.86
N GLY A 231 -0.73 -1.50 4.82
CA GLY A 231 -0.88 -0.20 5.46
C GLY A 231 -1.10 0.92 4.46
N ALA A 232 -1.77 1.98 4.88
CA ALA A 232 -1.98 3.17 4.08
C ALA A 232 -0.93 4.25 4.38
N LYS A 233 -0.63 5.09 3.40
CA LYS A 233 0.09 6.35 3.61
C LYS A 233 -0.86 7.37 4.26
N LEU A 234 -0.40 8.06 5.29
CA LEU A 234 -1.17 9.03 6.06
C LEU A 234 -0.55 10.42 5.96
N TYR A 235 -1.40 11.44 5.90
CA TYR A 235 -0.99 12.84 5.97
C TYR A 235 -1.37 13.47 7.32
N TYR A 236 -0.68 14.53 7.69
CA TYR A 236 -1.15 15.42 8.73
C TYR A 236 -2.41 16.17 8.27
N PRO A 237 -3.32 16.55 9.18
CA PRO A 237 -4.54 17.29 8.83
C PRO A 237 -4.25 18.52 7.96
N ASP A 238 -5.10 18.78 6.97
CA ASP A 238 -5.05 19.94 6.08
C ASP A 238 -3.68 20.19 5.41
N SER A 239 -2.94 19.10 5.13
CA SER A 239 -1.55 19.16 4.73
C SER A 239 -1.22 18.09 3.68
N THR A 240 -0.13 18.30 2.95
CA THR A 240 0.53 17.30 2.10
C THR A 240 1.77 16.70 2.79
N LEU A 241 1.98 17.01 4.07
CA LEU A 241 3.09 16.45 4.84
C LEU A 241 2.75 15.03 5.29
N ILE A 242 3.64 14.10 4.99
CA ILE A 242 3.47 12.68 5.35
C ILE A 242 3.59 12.52 6.86
N GLN A 243 2.57 11.92 7.47
CA GLN A 243 2.59 11.48 8.87
C GLN A 243 3.12 10.05 8.98
N HIS A 244 2.74 9.19 8.03
CA HIS A 244 3.16 7.79 7.97
C HIS A 244 3.22 7.29 6.53
N ALA A 245 4.29 6.55 6.21
CA ALA A 245 4.45 5.82 4.95
C ALA A 245 5.29 4.55 5.17
N GLY A 246 4.93 3.77 6.20
CA GLY A 246 5.68 2.59 6.62
C GLY A 246 6.75 2.91 7.67
N ILE A 247 7.32 1.85 8.24
CA ILE A 247 8.33 1.91 9.30
C ILE A 247 9.59 1.21 8.83
N SER A 248 10.73 1.83 9.06
CA SER A 248 12.06 1.22 8.88
C SER A 248 12.82 1.24 10.19
N ASN A 249 13.58 0.18 10.46
CA ASN A 249 14.52 0.16 11.57
C ASN A 249 15.79 0.95 11.18
N ILE A 250 16.04 2.02 11.90
CA ILE A 250 17.26 2.81 11.83
C ILE A 250 18.07 2.64 13.12
N PHE A 251 19.24 3.26 13.22
CA PHE A 251 20.17 3.07 14.36
C PHE A 251 19.54 3.31 15.73
N GLU A 252 18.52 4.17 15.83
CA GLU A 252 17.82 4.51 17.07
C GLU A 252 16.52 3.72 17.28
N GLY A 253 16.22 2.76 16.43
CA GLY A 253 15.01 1.95 16.48
C GLY A 253 14.02 2.22 15.34
N PRO A 254 12.75 1.78 15.46
CA PRO A 254 11.75 1.96 14.42
C PRO A 254 11.40 3.43 14.22
N SER A 255 11.38 3.88 12.98
CA SER A 255 11.05 5.25 12.59
C SER A 255 10.12 5.27 11.40
N HIS A 256 9.23 6.27 11.36
CA HIS A 256 8.34 6.49 10.22
C HIS A 256 9.12 6.95 9.00
N ASN A 257 8.90 6.28 7.87
CA ASN A 257 9.48 6.68 6.59
C ASN A 257 8.85 8.01 6.13
N PHE A 258 9.69 8.90 5.60
CA PHE A 258 9.28 10.20 5.05
C PHE A 258 8.51 11.11 6.02
N LEU A 259 8.65 10.94 7.33
CA LEU A 259 7.98 11.78 8.33
C LEU A 259 8.16 13.27 8.05
N LYS A 260 7.06 14.02 7.93
CA LYS A 260 7.02 15.44 7.56
C LYS A 260 7.60 15.79 6.18
N TRP A 261 7.84 14.81 5.31
CA TRP A 261 8.17 15.08 3.91
C TRP A 261 6.95 15.64 3.18
N ASP A 262 7.14 16.66 2.36
CA ASP A 262 6.07 17.19 1.51
C ASP A 262 5.86 16.26 0.31
N ASP A 263 4.73 15.55 0.27
CA ASP A 263 4.43 14.54 -0.75
C ASP A 263 4.19 15.12 -2.16
N ARG A 264 4.16 16.45 -2.31
CA ARG A 264 4.20 17.10 -3.64
C ARG A 264 5.57 17.00 -4.30
N ARG A 265 6.60 16.62 -3.56
CA ARG A 265 7.98 16.47 -4.03
C ARG A 265 8.37 15.00 -4.06
N PRO A 266 8.92 14.49 -5.18
CA PRO A 266 9.45 13.15 -5.20
C PRO A 266 10.66 13.05 -4.25
N SER A 267 10.71 11.99 -3.47
CA SER A 267 11.90 11.60 -2.73
C SER A 267 12.92 10.92 -3.66
N TYR A 268 14.01 10.42 -3.10
CA TYR A 268 14.98 9.63 -3.85
C TYR A 268 14.28 8.49 -4.60
N PHE A 269 14.40 8.45 -5.92
CA PHE A 269 13.67 7.53 -6.83
C PHE A 269 12.13 7.50 -6.63
N ALA A 270 11.54 8.58 -6.15
CA ALA A 270 10.10 8.69 -5.88
C ALA A 270 9.53 7.60 -4.94
N PHE A 271 10.34 7.12 -4.00
CA PHE A 271 9.93 6.09 -3.03
C PHE A 271 8.69 6.48 -2.21
N ASN A 272 8.43 7.78 -1.99
CA ASN A 272 7.21 8.24 -1.33
C ASN A 272 5.95 8.07 -2.17
N TRP A 273 6.05 7.74 -3.47
CA TRP A 273 4.92 7.60 -4.39
C TRP A 273 4.67 6.16 -4.86
N ILE A 274 5.48 5.21 -4.45
CA ILE A 274 5.34 3.79 -4.81
C ILE A 274 4.99 2.93 -3.61
N GLU A 275 4.44 1.75 -3.87
CA GLU A 275 4.26 0.70 -2.87
C GLU A 275 5.59 -0.04 -2.67
N TYR A 276 5.89 -0.38 -1.42
CA TYR A 276 7.07 -1.17 -1.06
C TYR A 276 6.84 -1.98 0.22
N ASP A 277 7.61 -3.03 0.38
CA ASP A 277 7.60 -3.84 1.59
C ASP A 277 8.26 -3.07 2.73
N CYS A 278 7.56 -2.97 3.85
CA CYS A 278 8.06 -2.32 5.05
C CYS A 278 7.58 -3.05 6.30
N ALA A 279 8.25 -2.84 7.41
CA ALA A 279 7.69 -3.18 8.70
C ALA A 279 6.59 -2.15 9.01
N SER A 280 5.43 -2.61 9.42
CA SER A 280 4.29 -1.78 9.78
C SER A 280 3.87 -2.06 11.23
#